data_9e3c06d75e9c1d0109c426a4803018cc
#
_entry.id   9e3c06d75e9c1d0109c426a4803018cc
#
_cell.length_a   1.000
_cell.length_b   1.000
_cell.length_c   1.000
_cell.angle_alpha   90.00
_cell.angle_beta   90.00
_cell.angle_gamma   90.00
#
_symmetry.space_group_name_H-M   'P 1'
#
loop_
_entity.id
_entity.type
_entity.pdbx_description
1 polymer ?
#
loop_
_entity_poly.entity_id
_entity_poly.type
_entity_poly.pdbx_seq_one_letter_code
_entity_poly.pdbx_strand_id
1 'polypeptide(L)'
;MEDAEERAVGLEREAEDAIAGSRLEDGIRLAGEALATRQAFQGKGHPDLIWPLSLWIEALRWMHHADSALEAARLGERRLALRRAALAGAPDELASSVRELMDLYTFENDSLDPRRADELRRELAARLDTGGAGQEV
;
A
#
# COMPACT_ATOMS: atom_id res chain seq x y z
N MET A 1 -31.52 2.55 4.09
CA MET A 1 -30.43 3.54 3.92
C MET A 1 -29.08 2.87 4.18
N GLU A 2 -28.20 2.95 3.24
CA GLU A 2 -26.87 2.35 3.32
C GLU A 2 -26.00 3.17 4.28
N ASP A 3 -25.33 2.52 5.25
CA ASP A 3 -24.38 3.23 6.10
C ASP A 3 -23.01 3.39 5.41
N ALA A 4 -22.12 4.19 5.99
CA ALA A 4 -20.82 4.51 5.39
C ALA A 4 -19.94 3.27 5.24
N GLU A 5 -19.98 2.35 6.21
CA GLU A 5 -19.19 1.11 6.15
C GLU A 5 -19.70 0.20 5.03
N GLU A 6 -20.98 -0.02 4.92
CA GLU A 6 -21.58 -0.83 3.85
C GLU A 6 -21.22 -0.25 2.48
N ARG A 7 -21.29 1.07 2.36
CA ARG A 7 -20.94 1.76 1.13
C ARG A 7 -19.47 1.57 0.78
N ALA A 8 -18.57 1.70 1.75
CA ALA A 8 -17.14 1.48 1.53
C ALA A 8 -16.85 0.05 1.11
N VAL A 9 -17.44 -0.94 1.78
CA VAL A 9 -17.31 -2.36 1.41
C VAL A 9 -17.81 -2.63 0.00
N GLY A 10 -18.95 -2.04 -0.37
CA GLY A 10 -19.49 -2.17 -1.72
C GLY A 10 -18.56 -1.60 -2.78
N LEU A 11 -18.00 -0.43 -2.53
CA LEU A 11 -17.04 0.21 -3.43
C LEU A 11 -15.75 -0.62 -3.56
N GLU A 12 -15.26 -1.20 -2.47
CA GLU A 12 -14.09 -2.07 -2.47
C GLU A 12 -14.32 -3.33 -3.32
N ARG A 13 -15.49 -3.95 -3.20
CA ARG A 13 -15.84 -5.12 -4.01
C ARG A 13 -15.94 -4.77 -5.49
N GLU A 14 -16.56 -3.64 -5.81
CA GLU A 14 -16.64 -3.16 -7.18
C GLU A 14 -15.25 -2.86 -7.74
N ALA A 15 -14.35 -2.30 -6.93
CA ALA A 15 -12.97 -2.04 -7.33
C ALA A 15 -12.23 -3.35 -7.62
N GLU A 16 -12.36 -4.36 -6.76
CA GLU A 16 -11.77 -5.68 -6.98
C GLU A 16 -12.26 -6.30 -8.29
N ASP A 17 -13.56 -6.25 -8.52
CA ASP A 17 -14.18 -6.79 -9.75
C ASP A 17 -13.67 -6.06 -10.99
N ALA A 18 -13.55 -4.74 -10.91
CA ALA A 18 -13.04 -3.93 -12.02
C ALA A 18 -11.58 -4.29 -12.33
N ILE A 19 -10.73 -4.42 -11.31
CA ILE A 19 -9.33 -4.79 -11.47
C ILE A 19 -9.21 -6.20 -12.06
N ALA A 20 -9.97 -7.17 -11.54
CA ALA A 20 -9.99 -8.54 -12.05
C ALA A 20 -10.44 -8.60 -13.50
N GLY A 21 -11.33 -7.71 -13.91
CA GLY A 21 -11.81 -7.59 -15.30
C GLY A 21 -10.97 -6.67 -16.18
N SER A 22 -9.81 -6.25 -15.70
CA SER A 22 -8.90 -5.33 -16.39
C SER A 22 -9.50 -3.94 -16.69
N ARG A 23 -10.54 -3.56 -15.96
CA ARG A 23 -11.11 -2.20 -16.01
C ARG A 23 -10.38 -1.33 -15.00
N LEU A 24 -9.12 -1.00 -15.32
CA LEU A 24 -8.20 -0.41 -14.35
C LEU A 24 -8.59 1.02 -13.95
N GLU A 25 -9.05 1.83 -14.88
CA GLU A 25 -9.49 3.20 -14.58
C GLU A 25 -10.69 3.19 -13.64
N ASP A 26 -11.64 2.28 -13.84
CA ASP A 26 -12.77 2.10 -12.93
C ASP A 26 -12.28 1.64 -11.56
N GLY A 27 -11.33 0.70 -11.53
CA GLY A 27 -10.73 0.23 -10.29
C GLY A 27 -10.08 1.35 -9.49
N ILE A 28 -9.33 2.22 -10.16
CA ILE A 28 -8.69 3.40 -9.53
C ILE A 28 -9.76 4.33 -8.96
N ARG A 29 -10.77 4.65 -9.72
CA ARG A 29 -11.85 5.53 -9.28
C ARG A 29 -12.59 4.95 -8.07
N LEU A 30 -12.98 3.69 -8.16
CA LEU A 30 -13.73 3.01 -7.09
C LEU A 30 -12.91 2.86 -5.82
N ALA A 31 -11.62 2.51 -5.94
CA ALA A 31 -10.74 2.41 -4.78
C ALA A 31 -10.54 3.77 -4.11
N GLY A 32 -10.40 4.84 -4.91
CA GLY A 32 -10.31 6.21 -4.40
C GLY A 32 -11.57 6.64 -3.65
N GLU A 33 -12.75 6.31 -4.18
CA GLU A 33 -14.03 6.59 -3.53
C GLU A 33 -14.18 5.80 -2.22
N ALA A 34 -13.77 4.54 -2.21
CA ALA A 34 -13.79 3.70 -1.02
C ALA A 34 -12.87 4.29 0.07
N LEU A 35 -11.67 4.71 -0.31
CA LEU A 35 -10.73 5.34 0.61
C LEU A 35 -11.32 6.61 1.21
N ALA A 36 -11.87 7.49 0.38
CA ALA A 36 -12.48 8.73 0.83
C ALA A 36 -13.67 8.47 1.77
N THR A 37 -14.48 7.48 1.46
CA THR A 37 -15.62 7.09 2.30
C THR A 37 -15.17 6.62 3.67
N ARG A 38 -14.18 5.69 3.74
CA ARG A 38 -13.65 5.20 5.01
C ARG A 38 -12.97 6.32 5.80
N GLN A 39 -12.17 7.14 5.12
CA GLN A 39 -11.46 8.24 5.77
C GLN A 39 -12.41 9.24 6.43
N ALA A 40 -13.57 9.47 5.83
CA ALA A 40 -14.57 10.40 6.35
C ALA A 40 -15.15 9.94 7.69
N PHE A 41 -15.35 8.62 7.90
CA PHE A 41 -15.93 8.15 9.16
C PHE A 41 -14.93 7.48 10.11
N GLN A 42 -13.77 7.03 9.62
CA GLN A 42 -12.75 6.36 10.45
C GLN A 42 -11.54 7.24 10.76
N GLY A 43 -11.31 8.28 9.97
CA GLY A 43 -10.13 9.15 10.10
C GLY A 43 -8.95 8.67 9.26
N LYS A 44 -7.96 9.56 9.07
CA LYS A 44 -6.82 9.36 8.16
C LYS A 44 -5.81 8.32 8.63
N GLY A 45 -5.81 7.96 9.90
CA GLY A 45 -4.86 7.01 10.48
C GLY A 45 -5.43 5.63 10.76
N HIS A 46 -6.64 5.33 10.32
CA HIS A 46 -7.28 4.05 10.63
C HIS A 46 -6.72 2.90 9.78
N PRO A 47 -6.45 1.72 10.39
CA PRO A 47 -5.90 0.57 9.65
C PRO A 47 -6.78 0.08 8.50
N ASP A 48 -8.09 0.27 8.57
CA ASP A 48 -9.02 -0.15 7.51
C ASP A 48 -8.77 0.58 6.18
N LEU A 49 -8.01 1.67 6.20
CA LEU A 49 -7.62 2.38 4.97
C LEU A 49 -6.59 1.59 4.15
N ILE A 50 -5.92 0.61 4.74
CA ILE A 50 -4.88 -0.19 4.06
C ILE A 50 -5.47 -0.94 2.86
N TRP A 51 -6.68 -1.46 2.99
CA TRP A 51 -7.31 -2.26 1.92
C TRP A 51 -7.64 -1.43 0.67
N PRO A 52 -8.39 -0.32 0.75
CA PRO A 52 -8.63 0.49 -0.44
C PRO A 52 -7.34 1.09 -1.03
N LEU A 53 -6.34 1.42 -0.20
CA LEU A 53 -5.03 1.83 -0.71
C LEU A 53 -4.38 0.70 -1.52
N SER A 54 -4.46 -0.53 -1.03
CA SER A 54 -3.89 -1.70 -1.70
C SER A 54 -4.56 -1.96 -3.05
N LEU A 55 -5.86 -1.81 -3.13
CA LEU A 55 -6.62 -1.95 -4.39
C LEU A 55 -6.19 -0.87 -5.40
N TRP A 56 -6.07 0.36 -4.94
CA TRP A 56 -5.63 1.48 -5.79
C TRP A 56 -4.22 1.24 -6.32
N ILE A 57 -3.30 0.85 -5.45
CA ILE A 57 -1.91 0.53 -5.82
C ILE A 57 -1.89 -0.59 -6.87
N GLU A 58 -2.66 -1.64 -6.66
CA GLU A 58 -2.73 -2.77 -7.61
C GLU A 58 -3.18 -2.31 -8.99
N ALA A 59 -4.24 -1.53 -9.06
CA ALA A 59 -4.75 -1.02 -10.33
C ALA A 59 -3.70 -0.17 -11.05
N LEU A 60 -3.01 0.71 -10.34
CA LEU A 60 -1.96 1.54 -10.91
C LEU A 60 -0.79 0.72 -11.45
N ARG A 61 -0.41 -0.35 -10.75
CA ARG A 61 0.66 -1.24 -11.18
C ARG A 61 0.30 -1.99 -12.46
N TRP A 62 -0.95 -2.43 -12.59
CA TRP A 62 -1.42 -3.12 -13.78
C TRP A 62 -1.50 -2.23 -15.02
N MET A 63 -1.52 -0.90 -14.84
CA MET A 63 -1.44 0.03 -15.98
C MET A 63 -0.08 -0.01 -16.67
N HIS A 64 0.95 -0.50 -15.99
CA HIS A 64 2.29 -0.72 -16.53
C HIS A 64 2.88 0.52 -17.21
N HIS A 65 2.81 1.65 -16.51
CA HIS A 65 3.32 2.93 -16.97
C HIS A 65 4.14 3.59 -15.84
N ALA A 66 5.23 4.28 -16.20
CA ALA A 66 6.13 4.87 -15.20
C ALA A 66 5.42 5.85 -14.26
N ASP A 67 4.56 6.72 -14.78
CA ASP A 67 3.82 7.69 -13.96
C ASP A 67 2.86 7.00 -12.99
N SER A 68 2.18 5.96 -13.45
CA SER A 68 1.28 5.17 -12.60
C SER A 68 2.06 4.40 -11.55
N ALA A 69 3.24 3.88 -11.90
CA ALA A 69 4.12 3.19 -10.96
C ALA A 69 4.60 4.14 -9.86
N LEU A 70 4.97 5.38 -10.20
CA LEU A 70 5.38 6.37 -9.21
C LEU A 70 4.22 6.76 -8.29
N GLU A 71 3.02 6.94 -8.85
CA GLU A 71 1.83 7.19 -8.05
C GLU A 71 1.55 6.04 -7.09
N ALA A 72 1.67 4.79 -7.55
CA ALA A 72 1.53 3.60 -6.70
C ALA A 72 2.53 3.62 -5.55
N ALA A 73 3.78 4.00 -5.82
CA ALA A 73 4.80 4.12 -4.78
C ALA A 73 4.45 5.17 -3.73
N ARG A 74 3.91 6.31 -4.15
CA ARG A 74 3.45 7.36 -3.23
C ARG A 74 2.31 6.88 -2.34
N LEU A 75 1.35 6.17 -2.91
CA LEU A 75 0.29 5.54 -2.11
C LEU A 75 0.85 4.46 -1.18
N GLY A 76 1.89 3.75 -1.63
CA GLY A 76 2.62 2.77 -0.83
C GLY A 76 3.29 3.38 0.40
N GLU A 77 3.82 4.61 0.29
CA GLU A 77 4.35 5.35 1.45
C GLU A 77 3.27 5.57 2.50
N ARG A 78 2.09 5.99 2.07
CA ARG A 78 0.96 6.17 2.98
C ARG A 78 0.54 4.87 3.61
N ARG A 79 0.48 3.79 2.83
CA ARG A 79 0.16 2.44 3.34
C ARG A 79 1.19 1.97 4.36
N LEU A 80 2.48 2.20 4.11
CA LEU A 80 3.53 1.84 5.06
C LEU A 80 3.36 2.61 6.37
N ALA A 81 3.06 3.90 6.32
CA ALA A 81 2.83 4.69 7.53
C ALA A 81 1.68 4.11 8.38
N LEU A 82 0.59 3.70 7.74
CA LEU A 82 -0.53 3.04 8.42
C LEU A 82 -0.13 1.69 9.02
N ARG A 83 0.67 0.91 8.30
CA ARG A 83 1.17 -0.38 8.78
C ARG A 83 2.14 -0.21 9.95
N ARG A 84 2.99 0.82 9.93
CA ARG A 84 3.89 1.11 11.06
C ARG A 84 3.10 1.34 12.33
N ALA A 85 2.01 2.08 12.26
CA ALA A 85 1.16 2.34 13.42
C ALA A 85 0.42 1.07 13.88
N ALA A 86 -0.08 0.27 12.94
CA ALA A 86 -0.85 -0.93 13.25
C ALA A 86 0.02 -2.13 13.67
N LEU A 87 1.26 -2.22 13.16
CA LEU A 87 2.16 -3.36 13.33
C LEU A 87 3.38 -3.05 14.20
N ALA A 88 3.29 -2.07 15.10
CA ALA A 88 4.42 -1.64 15.91
C ALA A 88 5.07 -2.79 16.71
N GLY A 89 4.31 -3.83 17.04
CA GLY A 89 4.81 -5.02 17.74
C GLY A 89 5.13 -6.21 16.83
N ALA A 90 5.14 -6.03 15.50
CA ALA A 90 5.32 -7.12 14.54
C ALA A 90 6.47 -6.80 13.56
N PRO A 91 7.74 -6.94 14.00
CA PRO A 91 8.91 -6.53 13.19
C PRO A 91 9.04 -7.28 11.87
N ASP A 92 8.67 -8.56 11.80
CA ASP A 92 8.77 -9.32 10.55
C ASP A 92 7.76 -8.83 9.51
N GLU A 93 6.56 -8.49 9.95
CA GLU A 93 5.52 -7.95 9.07
C GLU A 93 5.89 -6.55 8.58
N LEU A 94 6.54 -5.75 9.44
CA LEU A 94 7.05 -4.44 9.05
C LEU A 94 8.17 -4.57 8.03
N ALA A 95 9.08 -5.53 8.20
CA ALA A 95 10.13 -5.80 7.23
C ALA A 95 9.54 -6.16 5.86
N SER A 96 8.51 -7.01 5.84
CA SER A 96 7.80 -7.35 4.60
C SER A 96 7.15 -6.13 3.96
N SER A 97 6.58 -5.26 4.77
CA SER A 97 5.96 -4.01 4.28
C SER A 97 6.98 -3.06 3.67
N VAL A 98 8.18 -2.97 4.26
CA VAL A 98 9.28 -2.17 3.70
C VAL A 98 9.72 -2.75 2.35
N ARG A 99 9.83 -4.08 2.22
CA ARG A 99 10.15 -4.74 0.96
C ARG A 99 9.11 -4.44 -0.11
N GLU A 100 7.84 -4.50 0.24
CA GLU A 100 6.75 -4.17 -0.69
C GLU A 100 6.90 -2.75 -1.23
N LEU A 101 7.23 -1.79 -0.37
CA LEU A 101 7.43 -0.41 -0.81
C LEU A 101 8.66 -0.29 -1.73
N MET A 102 9.75 -1.01 -1.42
CA MET A 102 10.91 -1.04 -2.31
C MET A 102 10.54 -1.55 -3.69
N ASP A 103 9.72 -2.60 -3.76
CA ASP A 103 9.24 -3.15 -5.04
C ASP A 103 8.39 -2.13 -5.80
N LEU A 104 7.58 -1.34 -5.10
CA LEU A 104 6.77 -0.29 -5.71
C LEU A 104 7.64 0.81 -6.36
N TYR A 105 8.83 1.05 -5.84
CA TYR A 105 9.77 2.02 -6.42
C TYR A 105 10.59 1.44 -7.57
N THR A 106 10.33 0.22 -7.99
CA THR A 106 11.03 -0.43 -9.10
C THR A 106 10.07 -0.55 -10.30
N PHE A 107 10.50 -0.07 -11.45
CA PHE A 107 9.74 -0.19 -12.70
C PHE A 107 10.70 -0.56 -13.83
N GLU A 108 10.42 -1.68 -14.50
CA GLU A 108 11.26 -2.19 -15.60
C GLU A 108 12.75 -2.30 -15.21
N ASN A 109 13.00 -2.82 -14.01
CA ASN A 109 14.35 -2.99 -13.41
C ASN A 109 15.06 -1.70 -13.03
N ASP A 110 14.43 -0.54 -13.22
CA ASP A 110 14.98 0.74 -12.81
C ASP A 110 14.33 1.26 -11.54
N SER A 111 15.09 1.97 -10.73
CA SER A 111 14.54 2.63 -9.55
C SER A 111 13.87 3.94 -9.94
N LEU A 112 12.63 4.13 -9.50
CA LEU A 112 11.89 5.38 -9.70
C LEU A 112 12.41 6.50 -8.81
N ASP A 113 13.03 6.16 -7.68
CA ASP A 113 13.61 7.09 -6.73
C ASP A 113 14.78 6.39 -6.02
N PRO A 114 16.01 6.47 -6.59
CA PRO A 114 17.18 5.79 -6.03
C PRO A 114 17.49 6.18 -4.59
N ARG A 115 17.28 7.44 -4.23
CA ARG A 115 17.53 7.92 -2.87
C ARG A 115 16.59 7.26 -1.88
N ARG A 116 15.31 7.22 -2.21
CA ARG A 116 14.31 6.57 -1.34
C ARG A 116 14.54 5.06 -1.26
N ALA A 117 14.90 4.44 -2.37
CA ALA A 117 15.22 3.01 -2.41
C ALA A 117 16.40 2.69 -1.47
N ASP A 118 17.43 3.53 -1.43
CA ASP A 118 18.57 3.35 -0.51
C ASP A 118 18.15 3.50 0.95
N GLU A 119 17.31 4.47 1.26
CA GLU A 119 16.79 4.65 2.62
C GLU A 119 16.03 3.42 3.10
N LEU A 120 15.16 2.87 2.24
CA LEU A 120 14.37 1.68 2.55
C LEU A 120 15.27 0.45 2.69
N ARG A 121 16.29 0.31 1.86
CA ARG A 121 17.26 -0.79 1.94
C ARG A 121 17.99 -0.76 3.27
N ARG A 122 18.42 0.41 3.72
CA ARG A 122 19.09 0.58 5.02
C ARG A 122 18.16 0.25 6.17
N GLU A 123 16.91 0.68 6.09
CA GLU A 123 15.91 0.36 7.12
C GLU A 123 15.69 -1.16 7.18
N LEU A 124 15.55 -1.81 6.03
CA LEU A 124 15.34 -3.24 5.97
C LEU A 124 16.52 -3.99 6.57
N ALA A 125 17.76 -3.60 6.21
CA ALA A 125 18.98 -4.21 6.76
C ALA A 125 19.03 -4.06 8.28
N ALA A 126 18.72 -2.90 8.82
CA ALA A 126 18.70 -2.65 10.26
C ALA A 126 17.68 -3.54 10.98
N ARG A 127 16.50 -3.73 10.39
CA ARG A 127 15.45 -4.58 10.97
C ARG A 127 15.84 -6.05 10.96
N LEU A 128 16.48 -6.52 9.89
CA LEU A 128 16.94 -7.90 9.78
C LEU A 128 18.10 -8.19 10.75
N ASP A 129 19.03 -7.26 10.88
CA ASP A 129 20.14 -7.38 11.84
C ASP A 129 19.64 -7.47 13.27
N THR A 130 18.68 -6.62 13.64
CA THR A 130 18.06 -6.64 14.98
C THR A 130 17.35 -7.97 15.23
N GLY A 131 16.60 -8.47 14.24
CA GLY A 131 15.94 -9.77 14.32
C GLY A 131 16.94 -10.91 14.43
N GLY A 132 18.02 -10.87 13.63
CA GLY A 132 19.09 -11.85 13.65
C GLY A 132 19.83 -11.89 14.97
N ALA A 133 20.16 -10.73 15.54
CA ALA A 133 20.81 -10.64 16.85
C ALA A 133 19.94 -11.24 17.96
N GLY A 134 18.63 -11.08 17.88
CA GLY A 134 17.69 -11.67 18.84
C GLY A 134 17.59 -13.19 18.75
N GLN A 135 17.93 -13.76 17.60
CA GLN A 135 17.86 -15.21 17.38
C GLN A 135 19.13 -15.95 17.79
N GLU A 136 20.22 -15.27 17.95
CA GLU A 136 21.50 -15.86 18.32
C GLU A 136 21.66 -16.12 19.82
N VAL A 137 20.68 -15.71 20.58
CA VAL A 137 20.70 -15.90 22.06
C VAL A 137 20.02 -17.24 22.49
#